data_8ffa0c7a9f50f0f46dd33ef1b36a7a21
#
_entry.id   8ffa0c7a9f50f0f46dd33ef1b36a7a21
#
_cell.length_a   1.000
_cell.length_b   1.000
_cell.length_c   1.000
_cell.angle_alpha   90.00
_cell.angle_beta   90.00
_cell.angle_gamma   90.00
#
_symmetry.space_group_name_H-M   'P 1'
#
loop_
_entity.id
_entity.type
_entity.pdbx_description
1 polymer ?
#
loop_
_entity_poly.entity_id
_entity_poly.type
_entity_poly.pdbx_seq_one_letter_code
_entity_poly.pdbx_strand_id
1 'polypeptide(L)'
;MVQICTPVFSAACHPDQGWTTGPWFAEGIFGEPVPLKVRRFLIDSCVTARLVPPRGTEAFAYVIAGSGAAAASPPADRFALGTESVLWLGACEELSVEAGLDGLDLMIAETTHPGADDSPGPAGQGPRDEVAGAAGQRGVPGGRPPGLTPRKVFAAAELPHLVSTRDTRDRLDLVTENVPVGARAIRADRILYHPGDTAAAHYHTDCHHVFCVLAGSGLLYDGEHAHRLEAGDSALVGPGEVHWFENDTAENFSFVEFWAPPPTETVWTVTGDRCTWAPAG
;
A
#
# COMPACT_ATOMS: atom_id res chain seq x y z
N MET A 1 -19.81 -5.94 4.37
CA MET A 1 -20.16 -6.07 2.92
C MET A 1 -19.06 -5.38 2.15
N VAL A 2 -18.34 -6.11 1.31
CA VAL A 2 -17.29 -5.58 0.45
C VAL A 2 -17.86 -4.46 -0.42
N GLN A 3 -17.16 -3.36 -0.52
CA GLN A 3 -17.55 -2.21 -1.32
C GLN A 3 -16.55 -2.03 -2.46
N ILE A 4 -17.07 -1.93 -3.69
CA ILE A 4 -16.26 -1.78 -4.90
C ILE A 4 -16.51 -0.42 -5.51
N CYS A 5 -15.45 0.23 -5.90
CA CYS A 5 -15.49 1.51 -6.58
C CYS A 5 -14.68 1.45 -7.88
N THR A 6 -15.36 1.74 -8.99
CA THR A 6 -14.69 2.07 -10.23
C THR A 6 -14.46 3.58 -10.24
N PRO A 7 -13.21 4.05 -10.26
CA PRO A 7 -12.93 5.47 -10.10
C PRO A 7 -13.52 6.27 -11.27
N VAL A 8 -14.42 7.16 -10.94
CA VAL A 8 -14.78 8.24 -11.84
C VAL A 8 -13.81 9.38 -11.58
N PHE A 9 -12.81 9.54 -12.43
CA PHE A 9 -11.87 10.66 -12.33
C PHE A 9 -12.59 11.99 -12.52
N SER A 10 -13.14 12.54 -11.43
CA SER A 10 -13.40 13.97 -11.39
C SER A 10 -12.11 14.64 -10.88
N ALA A 11 -11.19 14.87 -11.79
CA ALA A 11 -9.90 15.44 -11.44
C ALA A 11 -10.09 16.88 -10.95
N ALA A 12 -9.60 17.19 -9.74
CA ALA A 12 -9.21 18.55 -9.44
C ALA A 12 -8.00 18.85 -10.32
N CYS A 13 -8.25 19.53 -11.43
CA CYS A 13 -7.21 19.90 -12.35
C CYS A 13 -6.48 21.13 -11.80
N HIS A 14 -5.16 21.06 -11.71
CA HIS A 14 -4.28 22.21 -11.52
C HIS A 14 -3.51 22.46 -12.83
N PRO A 15 -4.21 22.84 -13.92
CA PRO A 15 -3.61 22.92 -15.25
C PRO A 15 -2.44 23.91 -15.31
N ASP A 16 -2.48 24.94 -14.47
CA ASP A 16 -1.40 25.93 -14.39
C ASP A 16 -0.12 25.37 -13.73
N GLN A 17 -0.22 24.20 -13.09
CA GLN A 17 0.90 23.55 -12.40
C GLN A 17 1.37 22.27 -13.10
N GLY A 18 0.66 21.83 -14.16
CA GLY A 18 1.02 20.66 -14.97
C GLY A 18 0.85 19.33 -14.21
N TRP A 19 -0.04 19.27 -13.24
CA TRP A 19 -0.41 18.01 -12.57
C TRP A 19 -1.88 17.97 -12.22
N THR A 20 -2.40 16.77 -12.12
CA THR A 20 -3.79 16.48 -11.82
C THR A 20 -3.86 15.47 -10.67
N THR A 21 -4.73 15.67 -9.71
CA THR A 21 -4.99 14.73 -8.65
C THR A 21 -6.48 14.43 -8.53
N GLY A 22 -6.81 13.20 -8.19
CA GLY A 22 -8.17 12.78 -7.88
C GLY A 22 -8.16 11.63 -6.87
N PRO A 23 -9.26 11.40 -6.15
CA PRO A 23 -9.37 10.23 -5.30
C PRO A 23 -9.27 8.98 -6.18
N TRP A 24 -8.52 7.97 -5.73
CA TRP A 24 -8.58 6.64 -6.34
C TRP A 24 -9.95 6.01 -6.06
N PHE A 25 -10.49 6.28 -4.89
CA PHE A 25 -11.90 6.08 -4.56
C PHE A 25 -12.46 7.35 -3.91
N ALA A 26 -13.73 7.66 -4.13
CA ALA A 26 -14.34 8.86 -3.57
C ALA A 26 -14.53 8.70 -2.05
N GLU A 27 -14.11 9.70 -1.29
CA GLU A 27 -14.47 9.81 0.14
C GLU A 27 -15.99 9.73 0.28
N GLY A 28 -16.46 8.88 1.20
CA GLY A 28 -17.90 8.73 1.49
C GLY A 28 -18.65 7.71 0.64
N ILE A 29 -18.05 7.11 -0.39
CA ILE A 29 -18.68 5.96 -1.07
C ILE A 29 -18.90 4.81 -0.09
N PHE A 30 -17.99 4.66 0.87
CA PHE A 30 -18.02 3.57 1.83
C PHE A 30 -18.88 3.85 3.08
N GLY A 31 -19.52 5.00 3.19
CA GLY A 31 -20.50 5.32 4.27
C GLY A 31 -19.92 5.48 5.68
N GLU A 32 -18.69 5.03 5.91
CA GLU A 32 -17.95 5.09 7.17
C GLU A 32 -16.63 5.83 6.95
N PRO A 33 -16.13 6.58 7.95
CA PRO A 33 -14.82 7.21 7.83
C PRO A 33 -13.73 6.14 7.83
N VAL A 34 -13.09 5.94 6.69
CA VAL A 34 -11.93 5.05 6.56
C VAL A 34 -10.67 5.86 6.92
N PRO A 35 -9.80 5.36 7.83
CA PRO A 35 -8.59 6.09 8.24
C PRO A 35 -7.52 6.14 7.15
N LEU A 36 -7.84 5.81 5.92
CA LEU A 36 -6.96 5.71 4.78
C LEU A 36 -7.53 6.50 3.60
N LYS A 37 -6.72 7.36 3.00
CA LYS A 37 -7.02 8.07 1.76
C LYS A 37 -6.07 7.58 0.68
N VAL A 38 -6.60 7.18 -0.46
CA VAL A 38 -5.78 6.84 -1.63
C VAL A 38 -6.16 7.79 -2.77
N ARG A 39 -5.14 8.44 -3.33
CA ARG A 39 -5.28 9.40 -4.43
C ARG A 39 -4.38 8.99 -5.58
N ARG A 40 -4.77 9.34 -6.79
CA ARG A 40 -3.94 9.24 -7.97
C ARG A 40 -3.46 10.63 -8.38
N PHE A 41 -2.20 10.73 -8.76
CA PHE A 41 -1.57 11.94 -9.29
C PHE A 41 -1.04 11.64 -10.68
N LEU A 42 -1.46 12.45 -11.63
CA LEU A 42 -0.91 12.48 -12.98
C LEU A 42 -0.07 13.75 -13.09
N ILE A 43 1.22 13.60 -13.32
CA ILE A 43 2.17 14.69 -13.45
C ILE A 43 2.64 14.73 -14.90
N ASP A 44 2.42 15.87 -15.56
CA ASP A 44 2.82 16.07 -16.95
C ASP A 44 4.34 15.99 -17.12
N SER A 45 4.78 15.73 -18.36
CA SER A 45 6.20 15.62 -18.70
C SER A 45 6.99 16.88 -18.28
N CYS A 46 8.13 16.66 -17.66
CA CYS A 46 9.05 17.71 -17.19
C CYS A 46 8.47 18.67 -16.13
N VAL A 47 7.37 18.28 -15.49
CA VAL A 47 6.77 19.05 -14.38
C VAL A 47 7.29 18.54 -13.05
N THR A 48 7.44 19.47 -12.09
CA THR A 48 7.78 19.15 -10.70
C THR A 48 6.58 19.37 -9.81
N ALA A 49 6.20 18.32 -9.08
CA ALA A 49 5.19 18.38 -8.04
C ALA A 49 5.83 18.22 -6.64
N ARG A 50 5.20 18.81 -5.64
CA ARG A 50 5.61 18.68 -4.23
C ARG A 50 4.61 17.79 -3.51
N LEU A 51 5.10 16.69 -2.94
CA LEU A 51 4.32 15.77 -2.12
C LEU A 51 4.57 16.12 -0.65
N VAL A 52 3.54 16.63 0.01
CA VAL A 52 3.60 17.03 1.43
C VAL A 52 2.43 16.36 2.13
N PRO A 53 2.67 15.29 2.88
CA PRO A 53 1.62 14.69 3.71
C PRO A 53 1.13 15.71 4.75
N PRO A 54 -0.15 15.70 5.10
CA PRO A 54 -0.63 16.47 6.24
C PRO A 54 0.13 16.10 7.52
N ARG A 55 0.20 17.03 8.47
CA ARG A 55 0.82 16.75 9.78
C ARG A 55 0.10 15.59 10.47
N GLY A 56 0.87 14.70 11.08
CA GLY A 56 0.33 13.54 11.80
C GLY A 56 -0.15 12.41 10.88
N THR A 57 0.16 12.46 9.58
CA THR A 57 -0.12 11.35 8.65
C THR A 57 1.17 10.66 8.24
N GLU A 58 1.08 9.37 8.03
CA GLU A 58 2.07 8.61 7.26
C GLU A 58 1.56 8.47 5.84
N ALA A 59 2.45 8.58 4.86
CA ALA A 59 2.10 8.42 3.46
C ALA A 59 3.13 7.58 2.71
N PHE A 60 2.67 6.88 1.70
CA PHE A 60 3.56 6.30 0.73
C PHE A 60 3.02 6.52 -0.68
N ALA A 61 3.91 6.63 -1.66
CA ALA A 61 3.56 6.71 -3.05
C ALA A 61 4.13 5.52 -3.82
N TYR A 62 3.38 5.06 -4.81
CA TYR A 62 3.74 3.99 -5.72
C TYR A 62 3.63 4.49 -7.16
N VAL A 63 4.70 4.31 -7.94
CA VAL A 63 4.72 4.70 -9.35
C VAL A 63 4.02 3.62 -10.18
N ILE A 64 2.87 3.96 -10.74
CA ILE A 64 2.09 3.07 -11.61
C ILE A 64 2.71 3.01 -13.01
N ALA A 65 3.09 4.19 -13.54
CA ALA A 65 3.67 4.30 -14.87
C ALA A 65 4.53 5.56 -15.00
N GLY A 66 5.39 5.58 -16.00
CA GLY A 66 6.24 6.72 -16.33
C GLY A 66 7.61 6.65 -15.63
N SER A 67 8.32 7.76 -15.69
CA SER A 67 9.66 7.90 -15.13
C SER A 67 9.89 9.30 -14.59
N GLY A 68 10.93 9.46 -13.74
CA GLY A 68 11.24 10.75 -13.16
C GLY A 68 12.34 10.70 -12.12
N ALA A 69 12.31 11.67 -11.22
CA ALA A 69 13.21 11.69 -10.08
C ALA A 69 12.52 12.27 -8.84
N ALA A 70 12.89 11.80 -7.67
CA ALA A 70 12.47 12.37 -6.39
C ALA A 70 13.67 12.94 -5.64
N ALA A 71 13.43 14.01 -4.90
CA ALA A 71 14.41 14.61 -4.00
C ALA A 71 13.74 15.02 -2.69
N ALA A 72 14.34 14.65 -1.56
CA ALA A 72 13.90 15.12 -0.24
C ALA A 72 14.47 16.54 0.04
N SER A 73 13.79 17.33 0.87
CA SER A 73 14.25 18.68 1.29
C SER A 73 15.15 18.63 2.50
N PRO A 74 16.13 19.59 2.65
CA PRO A 74 17.24 20.02 1.79
C PRO A 74 18.55 19.27 2.02
N PRO A 75 19.59 19.52 1.33
CA PRO A 75 19.93 19.14 -0.01
C PRO A 75 20.19 17.66 -0.06
N ALA A 76 19.29 16.94 -0.61
CA ALA A 76 19.22 15.52 -0.49
C ALA A 76 19.60 14.82 -1.77
N ASP A 77 19.87 13.57 -1.60
CA ASP A 77 20.05 12.64 -2.67
C ASP A 77 18.86 12.70 -3.63
N ARG A 78 19.17 12.71 -4.93
CA ARG A 78 18.19 12.61 -5.98
C ARG A 78 18.06 11.14 -6.36
N PHE A 79 16.85 10.62 -6.30
CA PHE A 79 16.53 9.23 -6.59
C PHE A 79 15.81 9.13 -7.93
N ALA A 80 16.27 8.23 -8.79
CA ALA A 80 15.55 7.92 -10.01
C ALA A 80 14.24 7.20 -9.70
N LEU A 81 13.18 7.54 -10.43
CA LEU A 81 11.87 6.90 -10.37
C LEU A 81 11.57 6.22 -11.70
N GLY A 82 10.99 5.05 -11.62
CA GLY A 82 10.40 4.31 -12.73
C GLY A 82 9.17 3.58 -12.24
N THR A 83 8.49 2.89 -13.12
CA THR A 83 7.36 2.02 -12.78
C THR A 83 7.74 1.08 -11.62
N GLU A 84 6.83 0.90 -10.68
CA GLU A 84 7.01 0.15 -9.42
C GLU A 84 8.04 0.75 -8.45
N SER A 85 8.44 2.02 -8.61
CA SER A 85 9.16 2.73 -7.55
C SER A 85 8.23 3.04 -6.39
N VAL A 86 8.74 2.90 -5.17
CA VAL A 86 8.04 3.20 -3.93
C VAL A 86 8.72 4.37 -3.24
N LEU A 87 7.93 5.35 -2.81
CA LEU A 87 8.39 6.50 -2.07
C LEU A 87 7.71 6.50 -0.70
N TRP A 88 8.51 6.49 0.37
CA TRP A 88 8.02 6.62 1.73
C TRP A 88 8.12 8.08 2.20
N LEU A 89 7.01 8.60 2.70
CA LEU A 89 6.90 9.90 3.31
C LEU A 89 6.47 9.69 4.77
N GLY A 90 7.41 9.85 5.69
CA GLY A 90 7.07 9.89 7.10
C GLY A 90 6.27 11.14 7.45
N ALA A 91 5.77 11.20 8.67
CA ALA A 91 5.03 12.37 9.15
C ALA A 91 5.88 13.65 9.01
N CYS A 92 5.32 14.68 8.39
CA CYS A 92 5.94 16.00 8.18
C CYS A 92 7.12 16.03 7.18
N GLU A 93 7.32 15.02 6.40
CA GLU A 93 8.32 15.02 5.34
C GLU A 93 7.78 15.56 4.03
N GLU A 94 8.63 16.21 3.26
CA GLU A 94 8.32 16.74 1.94
C GLU A 94 9.22 16.08 0.90
N LEU A 95 8.63 15.67 -0.21
CA LEU A 95 9.33 15.17 -1.37
C LEU A 95 8.99 16.01 -2.60
N SER A 96 10.01 16.46 -3.31
CA SER A 96 9.87 17.03 -4.65
C SER A 96 9.97 15.90 -5.67
N VAL A 97 9.01 15.79 -6.56
CA VAL A 97 8.96 14.77 -7.60
C VAL A 97 8.93 15.47 -8.96
N GLU A 98 9.92 15.19 -9.80
CA GLU A 98 10.03 15.70 -11.15
C GLU A 98 9.73 14.57 -12.13
N ALA A 99 8.70 14.74 -12.96
CA ALA A 99 8.36 13.78 -14.01
C ALA A 99 9.35 13.85 -15.18
N GLY A 100 9.64 12.70 -15.77
CA GLY A 100 10.42 12.58 -16.99
C GLY A 100 9.63 12.95 -18.24
N LEU A 101 10.15 12.56 -19.41
CA LEU A 101 9.55 12.90 -20.70
C LEU A 101 8.18 12.24 -20.93
N ASP A 102 7.94 11.10 -20.31
CA ASP A 102 6.68 10.34 -20.46
C ASP A 102 5.64 10.72 -19.39
N GLY A 103 5.95 11.75 -18.56
CA GLY A 103 5.13 12.06 -17.39
C GLY A 103 5.30 11.05 -16.26
N LEU A 104 4.46 11.16 -15.23
CA LEU A 104 4.50 10.26 -14.07
C LEU A 104 3.10 10.05 -13.53
N ASP A 105 2.73 8.80 -13.32
CA ASP A 105 1.47 8.36 -12.73
C ASP A 105 1.75 7.74 -11.36
N LEU A 106 1.24 8.37 -10.32
CA LEU A 106 1.48 7.99 -8.93
C LEU A 106 0.16 7.66 -8.22
N MET A 107 0.20 6.61 -7.44
CA MET A 107 -0.77 6.35 -6.38
C MET A 107 -0.17 6.81 -5.05
N ILE A 108 -0.92 7.56 -4.25
CA ILE A 108 -0.49 8.01 -2.92
C ILE A 108 -1.53 7.56 -1.90
N ALA A 109 -1.08 6.79 -0.92
CA ALA A 109 -1.87 6.38 0.23
C ALA A 109 -1.42 7.16 1.47
N GLU A 110 -2.38 7.73 2.20
CA GLU A 110 -2.18 8.55 3.38
C GLU A 110 -3.06 8.05 4.52
N THR A 111 -2.51 7.97 5.73
CA THR A 111 -3.28 7.59 6.92
C THR A 111 -2.85 8.41 8.13
N THR A 112 -3.81 8.73 8.99
CA THR A 112 -3.54 9.41 10.26
C THR A 112 -2.91 8.45 11.26
N HIS A 113 -1.85 8.89 11.92
CA HIS A 113 -1.25 8.11 13.00
C HIS A 113 -2.19 8.12 14.21
N PRO A 114 -2.63 6.96 14.75
CA PRO A 114 -3.40 6.93 15.98
C PRO A 114 -2.55 7.50 17.12
N GLY A 115 -2.96 8.66 17.67
CA GLY A 115 -2.21 9.36 18.72
C GLY A 115 -1.41 10.58 18.29
N ALA A 116 -1.55 11.04 17.06
CA ALA A 116 -1.06 12.33 16.61
C ALA A 116 -1.92 13.48 17.20
N ASP A 117 -1.99 13.57 18.52
CA ASP A 117 -2.42 14.80 19.18
C ASP A 117 -1.35 15.87 18.96
N ASP A 118 -1.77 17.12 18.68
CA ASP A 118 -0.94 18.30 18.41
C ASP A 118 0.00 18.71 19.56
N SER A 119 0.24 17.88 20.53
CA SER A 119 1.14 18.16 21.62
C SER A 119 2.59 17.98 21.16
N PRO A 120 3.44 19.01 21.23
CA PRO A 120 4.87 18.85 21.04
C PRO A 120 5.39 17.90 22.12
N GLY A 121 5.65 16.65 21.73
CA GLY A 121 6.21 15.66 22.63
C GLY A 121 7.52 16.17 23.26
N PRO A 122 7.77 15.88 24.55
CA PRO A 122 9.01 16.26 25.19
C PRO A 122 10.19 15.58 24.47
N ALA A 123 11.14 16.39 24.07
CA ALA A 123 12.39 15.93 23.51
C ALA A 123 13.09 14.99 24.52
N GLY A 124 13.35 13.75 24.10
CA GLY A 124 14.31 12.89 24.73
C GLY A 124 13.79 11.96 25.82
N GLN A 125 13.31 10.80 25.43
CA GLN A 125 13.52 9.57 26.21
C GLN A 125 13.69 8.41 25.22
N GLY A 126 14.84 7.76 25.29
CA GLY A 126 15.21 6.60 24.49
C GLY A 126 14.33 5.37 24.79
N PRO A 127 14.51 4.29 24.01
CA PRO A 127 13.62 3.14 24.02
C PRO A 127 13.63 2.47 25.39
N ARG A 128 12.44 2.30 25.96
CA ARG A 128 12.25 1.38 27.09
C ARG A 128 11.88 0.03 26.51
N ASP A 129 12.78 -0.92 26.71
CA ASP A 129 12.49 -2.34 26.55
C ASP A 129 11.37 -2.74 27.53
N GLU A 130 10.19 -3.03 27.02
CA GLU A 130 9.23 -3.85 27.71
C GLU A 130 8.70 -4.93 26.77
N VAL A 131 9.21 -6.13 27.00
CA VAL A 131 8.72 -7.37 26.45
C VAL A 131 7.42 -7.73 27.15
N ALA A 132 6.30 -7.64 26.46
CA ALA A 132 5.08 -8.31 26.86
C ALA A 132 4.51 -9.06 25.67
N GLY A 133 4.41 -10.39 25.81
CA GLY A 133 4.06 -11.30 24.76
C GLY A 133 2.62 -11.15 24.27
N ALA A 134 2.48 -11.10 22.94
CA ALA A 134 1.28 -11.49 22.24
C ALA A 134 1.66 -12.58 21.24
N ALA A 135 1.25 -13.80 21.53
CA ALA A 135 1.32 -14.92 20.61
C ALA A 135 0.25 -14.72 19.54
N GLY A 136 0.65 -14.50 18.28
CA GLY A 136 -0.39 -14.53 17.26
C GLY A 136 -0.11 -13.95 15.91
N GLN A 137 1.02 -13.75 15.43
CA GLN A 137 1.45 -13.81 14.04
C GLN A 137 2.96 -13.98 14.06
N ARG A 138 3.37 -15.22 14.04
CA ARG A 138 4.70 -15.45 13.54
C ARG A 138 4.59 -15.38 12.00
N GLY A 139 4.43 -14.13 11.51
CA GLY A 139 5.08 -13.82 10.28
C GLY A 139 6.51 -14.34 10.41
N VAL A 140 7.12 -14.78 9.35
CA VAL A 140 8.54 -15.10 9.25
C VAL A 140 9.27 -14.15 10.18
N PRO A 141 10.17 -14.60 11.08
CA PRO A 141 10.93 -13.70 11.89
C PRO A 141 11.51 -12.65 10.95
N GLY A 142 10.90 -11.47 10.94
CA GLY A 142 11.20 -10.42 9.99
C GLY A 142 12.53 -9.78 10.33
N GLY A 143 13.56 -10.58 10.25
CA GLY A 143 14.90 -10.07 10.13
C GLY A 143 14.95 -9.33 8.79
N ARG A 144 15.09 -8.00 8.84
CA ARG A 144 15.40 -7.18 7.69
C ARG A 144 16.41 -7.94 6.82
N PRO A 145 16.12 -8.15 5.52
CA PRO A 145 17.07 -8.79 4.62
C PRO A 145 18.43 -8.13 4.78
N PRO A 146 19.52 -8.89 4.94
CA PRO A 146 20.83 -8.32 5.12
C PRO A 146 21.15 -7.41 3.93
N GLY A 147 21.42 -6.12 4.20
CA GLY A 147 21.83 -5.15 3.19
C GLY A 147 20.81 -4.07 2.83
N LEU A 148 19.52 -4.17 3.20
CA LEU A 148 18.57 -3.09 2.97
C LEU A 148 18.73 -2.01 4.07
N THR A 149 19.26 -0.87 3.68
CA THR A 149 19.23 0.35 4.50
C THR A 149 17.82 0.95 4.42
N PRO A 150 17.25 1.53 5.49
CA PRO A 150 16.02 2.29 5.38
C PRO A 150 16.16 3.34 4.28
N ARG A 151 15.43 3.18 3.19
CA ARG A 151 15.45 4.12 2.06
C ARG A 151 14.07 4.76 1.97
N LYS A 152 14.06 6.05 1.68
CA LYS A 152 12.83 6.78 1.37
C LYS A 152 12.31 6.46 -0.03
N VAL A 153 13.19 6.05 -0.93
CA VAL A 153 12.86 5.69 -2.32
C VAL A 153 13.58 4.38 -2.66
N PHE A 154 12.83 3.44 -3.21
CA PHE A 154 13.34 2.13 -3.66
C PHE A 154 12.45 1.59 -4.77
N ALA A 155 12.94 0.61 -5.53
CA ALA A 155 12.13 -0.11 -6.51
C ALA A 155 11.53 -1.37 -5.88
N ALA A 156 10.27 -1.70 -6.21
CA ALA A 156 9.63 -2.94 -5.73
C ALA A 156 10.44 -4.19 -6.13
N ALA A 157 11.08 -4.17 -7.29
CA ALA A 157 11.96 -5.26 -7.74
C ALA A 157 13.20 -5.48 -6.85
N GLU A 158 13.55 -4.55 -5.96
CA GLU A 158 14.64 -4.74 -4.98
C GLU A 158 14.19 -5.54 -3.75
N LEU A 159 12.88 -5.77 -3.60
CA LEU A 159 12.30 -6.47 -2.46
C LEU A 159 12.29 -7.98 -2.70
N PRO A 160 12.41 -8.78 -1.64
CA PRO A 160 12.30 -10.22 -1.77
C PRO A 160 10.87 -10.59 -2.19
N HIS A 161 10.76 -11.43 -3.22
CA HIS A 161 9.52 -12.11 -3.56
C HIS A 161 9.18 -13.10 -2.45
N LEU A 162 7.97 -13.02 -1.95
CA LEU A 162 7.45 -13.94 -0.96
C LEU A 162 6.43 -14.84 -1.63
N VAL A 163 6.56 -16.14 -1.42
CA VAL A 163 5.62 -17.16 -1.87
C VAL A 163 4.91 -17.76 -0.65
N SER A 164 3.64 -18.06 -0.83
CA SER A 164 2.84 -18.70 0.20
C SER A 164 2.99 -20.21 0.16
N THR A 165 2.81 -20.85 1.32
CA THR A 165 2.71 -22.32 1.41
C THR A 165 1.29 -22.83 1.15
N ARG A 166 0.31 -21.93 0.98
CA ARG A 166 -1.12 -22.28 0.94
C ARG A 166 -1.88 -21.74 -0.26
N ASP A 167 -1.38 -20.69 -0.85
CA ASP A 167 -1.90 -20.13 -2.09
C ASP A 167 -0.74 -19.92 -3.07
N THR A 168 -1.05 -19.61 -4.31
CA THR A 168 -0.05 -19.60 -5.39
C THR A 168 0.36 -18.19 -5.80
N ARG A 169 -0.19 -17.15 -5.14
CA ARG A 169 0.11 -15.75 -5.42
C ARG A 169 1.51 -15.34 -4.97
N ASP A 170 2.10 -14.42 -5.70
CA ASP A 170 3.33 -13.73 -5.31
C ASP A 170 3.04 -12.47 -4.50
N ARG A 171 3.90 -12.16 -3.54
CA ARG A 171 3.78 -11.00 -2.68
C ARG A 171 5.10 -10.25 -2.53
N LEU A 172 5.03 -8.92 -2.54
CA LEU A 172 6.12 -8.02 -2.17
C LEU A 172 5.64 -7.14 -0.99
N ASP A 173 6.34 -7.21 0.13
CA ASP A 173 6.10 -6.32 1.27
C ASP A 173 6.65 -4.92 0.95
N LEU A 174 5.80 -3.99 0.56
CA LEU A 174 6.20 -2.64 0.16
C LEU A 174 6.48 -1.74 1.38
N VAL A 175 5.58 -1.75 2.34
CA VAL A 175 5.64 -0.92 3.56
C VAL A 175 5.25 -1.76 4.76
N THR A 176 6.19 -1.96 5.68
CA THR A 176 5.96 -2.68 6.93
C THR A 176 6.67 -2.00 8.08
N GLU A 177 6.44 -2.43 9.30
CA GLU A 177 7.17 -1.97 10.47
C GLU A 177 8.70 -2.19 10.34
N ASN A 178 9.10 -3.25 9.64
CA ASN A 178 10.49 -3.69 9.59
C ASN A 178 11.14 -3.54 8.22
N VAL A 179 10.37 -3.39 7.14
CA VAL A 179 10.88 -3.38 5.75
C VAL A 179 10.05 -2.43 4.90
N PRO A 180 10.68 -1.57 4.09
CA PRO A 180 12.04 -1.03 4.18
C PRO A 180 12.15 0.11 5.17
N VAL A 181 11.02 0.55 5.72
CA VAL A 181 10.84 1.66 6.66
C VAL A 181 9.92 1.26 7.81
N GLY A 182 10.11 1.86 8.98
CA GLY A 182 9.32 1.59 10.17
C GLY A 182 7.95 2.29 10.14
N ALA A 183 7.06 1.87 9.26
CA ALA A 183 5.68 2.36 9.21
C ALA A 183 4.86 1.78 10.37
N ARG A 184 4.01 2.60 10.98
CA ARG A 184 3.20 2.19 12.14
C ARG A 184 1.70 2.34 11.90
N ALA A 185 1.30 3.28 11.07
CA ALA A 185 -0.12 3.55 10.82
C ALA A 185 -0.64 2.90 9.53
N ILE A 186 0.27 2.52 8.62
CA ILE A 186 -0.05 1.90 7.35
C ILE A 186 0.86 0.70 7.09
N ARG A 187 0.30 -0.33 6.49
CA ARG A 187 1.03 -1.40 5.82
C ARG A 187 0.60 -1.47 4.37
N ALA A 188 1.51 -1.86 3.48
CA ALA A 188 1.21 -2.04 2.06
C ALA A 188 1.99 -3.20 1.46
N ASP A 189 1.31 -3.99 0.64
CA ASP A 189 1.89 -5.10 -0.11
C ASP A 189 1.46 -4.99 -1.58
N ARG A 190 2.31 -5.46 -2.48
CA ARG A 190 1.95 -5.69 -3.88
C ARG A 190 1.71 -7.16 -4.08
N ILE A 191 0.58 -7.51 -4.66
CA ILE A 191 0.16 -8.88 -4.92
C ILE A 191 0.07 -9.12 -6.42
N LEU A 192 0.51 -10.30 -6.84
CA LEU A 192 0.40 -10.80 -8.20
C LEU A 192 -0.23 -12.19 -8.18
N TYR A 193 -1.30 -12.35 -8.95
CA TYR A 193 -1.95 -13.62 -9.24
C TYR A 193 -1.66 -14.01 -10.68
N HIS A 194 -1.05 -15.17 -10.91
CA HIS A 194 -0.95 -15.76 -12.22
C HIS A 194 -2.28 -16.41 -12.63
N PRO A 195 -2.49 -16.78 -13.91
CA PRO A 195 -3.68 -17.50 -14.34
C PRO A 195 -3.98 -18.74 -13.49
N GLY A 196 -5.18 -18.80 -12.91
CA GLY A 196 -5.62 -19.90 -12.06
C GLY A 196 -5.19 -19.80 -10.58
N ASP A 197 -4.45 -18.76 -10.19
CA ASP A 197 -4.09 -18.55 -8.80
C ASP A 197 -5.29 -18.17 -7.94
N THR A 198 -5.27 -18.63 -6.69
CA THR A 198 -6.30 -18.31 -5.69
C THR A 198 -5.67 -18.10 -4.31
N ALA A 199 -6.37 -17.40 -3.43
CA ALA A 199 -6.01 -17.22 -2.04
C ALA A 199 -6.96 -17.97 -1.11
N ALA A 200 -6.48 -18.33 0.07
CA ALA A 200 -7.35 -18.89 1.10
C ALA A 200 -8.24 -17.81 1.73
N ALA A 201 -9.50 -18.15 1.97
CA ALA A 201 -10.48 -17.25 2.59
C ALA A 201 -10.06 -16.89 4.03
N HIS A 202 -10.07 -15.60 4.35
CA HIS A 202 -9.64 -15.06 5.64
C HIS A 202 -10.30 -13.72 5.95
N TYR A 203 -10.10 -13.22 7.18
CA TYR A 203 -10.48 -11.87 7.58
C TYR A 203 -9.43 -11.28 8.54
N HIS A 204 -9.46 -9.96 8.68
CA HIS A 204 -8.69 -9.20 9.66
C HIS A 204 -9.62 -8.61 10.71
N THR A 205 -9.25 -8.69 11.98
CA THR A 205 -10.16 -8.35 13.09
C THR A 205 -10.31 -6.85 13.34
N ASP A 206 -9.30 -6.06 12.99
CA ASP A 206 -9.10 -4.71 13.52
C ASP A 206 -8.64 -3.66 12.51
N CYS A 207 -8.65 -3.96 11.22
CA CYS A 207 -8.19 -3.01 10.19
C CYS A 207 -9.17 -2.89 9.03
N HIS A 208 -9.10 -1.73 8.35
CA HIS A 208 -9.66 -1.57 7.03
C HIS A 208 -8.61 -2.03 6.01
N HIS A 209 -9.06 -2.77 5.02
CA HIS A 209 -8.23 -3.35 3.97
C HIS A 209 -8.69 -2.83 2.61
N VAL A 210 -7.85 -2.04 1.95
CA VAL A 210 -8.13 -1.43 0.65
C VAL A 210 -7.25 -2.06 -0.41
N PHE A 211 -7.84 -2.33 -1.56
CA PHE A 211 -7.17 -2.86 -2.74
C PHE A 211 -7.28 -1.87 -3.89
N CYS A 212 -6.20 -1.66 -4.63
CA CYS A 212 -6.18 -0.83 -5.84
C CYS A 212 -5.60 -1.65 -6.98
N VAL A 213 -6.43 -2.01 -7.95
CA VAL A 213 -6.04 -2.89 -9.06
C VAL A 213 -5.13 -2.14 -10.03
N LEU A 214 -3.94 -2.68 -10.26
CA LEU A 214 -2.93 -2.11 -11.15
C LEU A 214 -3.10 -2.62 -12.59
N ALA A 215 -3.32 -3.93 -12.74
CA ALA A 215 -3.38 -4.58 -14.06
C ALA A 215 -4.21 -5.85 -14.02
N GLY A 216 -4.76 -6.21 -15.17
CA GLY A 216 -5.54 -7.43 -15.36
C GLY A 216 -6.94 -7.34 -14.76
N SER A 217 -7.54 -8.51 -14.58
CA SER A 217 -8.86 -8.69 -14.00
C SER A 217 -8.90 -9.95 -13.15
N GLY A 218 -9.68 -9.94 -12.07
CA GLY A 218 -9.86 -11.09 -11.17
C GLY A 218 -11.16 -10.98 -10.38
N LEU A 219 -11.40 -11.97 -9.54
CA LEU A 219 -12.57 -12.04 -8.67
C LEU A 219 -12.16 -11.78 -7.23
N LEU A 220 -12.89 -10.88 -6.57
CA LEU A 220 -12.90 -10.71 -5.12
C LEU A 220 -14.17 -11.34 -4.56
N TYR A 221 -14.02 -12.25 -3.62
CA TYR A 221 -15.14 -12.88 -2.91
C TYR A 221 -15.31 -12.23 -1.53
N ASP A 222 -16.57 -12.02 -1.12
CA ASP A 222 -16.94 -11.50 0.21
C ASP A 222 -17.60 -12.56 1.12
N GLY A 223 -17.38 -13.83 0.81
CA GLY A 223 -18.00 -14.98 1.47
C GLY A 223 -19.27 -15.48 0.77
N GLU A 224 -20.06 -14.63 0.19
CA GLU A 224 -21.33 -14.99 -0.47
C GLU A 224 -21.32 -14.70 -1.98
N HIS A 225 -20.65 -13.65 -2.40
CA HIS A 225 -20.65 -13.14 -3.76
C HIS A 225 -19.25 -13.03 -4.33
N ALA A 226 -19.15 -13.18 -5.63
CA ALA A 226 -17.97 -12.90 -6.42
C ALA A 226 -18.13 -11.55 -7.13
N HIS A 227 -17.15 -10.68 -6.95
CA HIS A 227 -17.11 -9.35 -7.55
C HIS A 227 -16.00 -9.28 -8.56
N ARG A 228 -16.29 -8.98 -9.83
CA ARG A 228 -15.28 -8.74 -10.85
C ARG A 228 -14.57 -7.41 -10.58
N LEU A 229 -13.24 -7.44 -10.52
CA LEU A 229 -12.39 -6.27 -10.48
C LEU A 229 -11.55 -6.19 -11.75
N GLU A 230 -11.32 -4.97 -12.24
CA GLU A 230 -10.52 -4.67 -13.41
C GLU A 230 -9.47 -3.59 -13.08
N ALA A 231 -8.47 -3.42 -13.94
CA ALA A 231 -7.45 -2.40 -13.75
C ALA A 231 -8.06 -1.01 -13.54
N GLY A 232 -7.68 -0.35 -12.46
CA GLY A 232 -8.21 0.93 -12.01
C GLY A 232 -9.29 0.83 -10.93
N ASP A 233 -9.94 -0.32 -10.76
CA ASP A 233 -10.92 -0.50 -9.68
C ASP A 233 -10.24 -0.50 -8.30
N SER A 234 -11.02 -0.19 -7.30
CA SER A 234 -10.66 -0.35 -5.89
C SER A 234 -11.75 -1.07 -5.11
N ALA A 235 -11.35 -1.74 -4.05
CA ALA A 235 -12.26 -2.39 -3.14
C ALA A 235 -11.87 -2.08 -1.69
N LEU A 236 -12.87 -1.99 -0.81
CA LEU A 236 -12.71 -1.87 0.63
C LEU A 236 -13.32 -3.08 1.30
N VAL A 237 -12.57 -3.68 2.21
CA VAL A 237 -13.02 -4.73 3.12
C VAL A 237 -12.87 -4.22 4.54
N GLY A 238 -13.93 -4.26 5.32
CA GLY A 238 -13.97 -3.83 6.70
C GLY A 238 -13.42 -4.86 7.69
N PRO A 239 -13.25 -4.46 8.96
CA PRO A 239 -12.87 -5.38 10.01
C PRO A 239 -13.85 -6.56 10.12
N GLY A 240 -13.31 -7.79 10.23
CA GLY A 240 -14.08 -9.01 10.37
C GLY A 240 -14.76 -9.54 9.09
N GLU A 241 -14.66 -8.85 7.97
CA GLU A 241 -15.23 -9.28 6.71
C GLU A 241 -14.36 -10.35 6.04
N VAL A 242 -14.96 -11.52 5.78
CA VAL A 242 -14.29 -12.63 5.09
C VAL A 242 -14.10 -12.29 3.62
N HIS A 243 -12.88 -12.49 3.13
CA HIS A 243 -12.56 -12.22 1.73
C HIS A 243 -11.44 -13.12 1.21
N TRP A 244 -11.40 -13.27 -0.11
CA TRP A 244 -10.29 -13.90 -0.84
C TRP A 244 -10.37 -13.53 -2.33
N PHE A 245 -9.32 -13.85 -3.07
CA PHE A 245 -9.23 -13.56 -4.50
C PHE A 245 -8.99 -14.81 -5.32
N GLU A 246 -9.38 -14.73 -6.60
CA GLU A 246 -9.11 -15.72 -7.62
C GLU A 246 -8.81 -15.02 -8.94
N ASN A 247 -7.79 -15.46 -9.65
CA ASN A 247 -7.57 -15.08 -11.04
C ASN A 247 -8.11 -16.16 -11.97
N ASP A 248 -9.33 -15.97 -12.44
CA ASP A 248 -10.04 -16.85 -13.38
C ASP A 248 -9.76 -16.52 -14.85
N THR A 249 -8.80 -15.64 -15.12
CA THR A 249 -8.44 -15.17 -16.46
C THR A 249 -7.15 -15.82 -16.98
N ALA A 250 -6.82 -15.57 -18.25
CA ALA A 250 -5.59 -16.04 -18.87
C ALA A 250 -4.40 -15.07 -18.71
N GLU A 251 -4.62 -13.90 -18.10
CA GLU A 251 -3.63 -12.87 -17.89
C GLU A 251 -3.33 -12.70 -16.40
N ASN A 252 -2.21 -12.08 -16.09
CA ASN A 252 -1.87 -11.77 -14.71
C ASN A 252 -2.81 -10.73 -14.14
N PHE A 253 -3.22 -10.91 -12.87
CA PHE A 253 -4.02 -9.97 -12.09
C PHE A 253 -3.18 -9.43 -10.94
N SER A 254 -3.03 -8.11 -10.83
CA SER A 254 -2.19 -7.52 -9.80
C SER A 254 -2.81 -6.27 -9.20
N PHE A 255 -2.53 -6.08 -7.90
CA PHE A 255 -2.98 -4.92 -7.14
C PHE A 255 -1.97 -4.54 -6.05
N VAL A 256 -2.09 -3.33 -5.55
CA VAL A 256 -1.52 -2.93 -4.26
C VAL A 256 -2.62 -2.98 -3.23
N GLU A 257 -2.31 -3.58 -2.10
CA GLU A 257 -3.20 -3.65 -0.95
C GLU A 257 -2.62 -2.86 0.23
N PHE A 258 -3.54 -2.29 1.02
CA PHE A 258 -3.21 -1.45 2.17
C PHE A 258 -4.02 -1.87 3.37
N TRP A 259 -3.41 -1.79 4.54
CA TRP A 259 -4.10 -1.89 5.82
C TRP A 259 -3.89 -0.63 6.65
N ALA A 260 -4.97 -0.14 7.24
CA ALA A 260 -4.93 0.96 8.20
C ALA A 260 -5.94 0.70 9.34
N PRO A 261 -5.44 0.54 10.58
CA PRO A 261 -4.04 0.31 10.96
C PRO A 261 -3.51 -1.01 10.41
N PRO A 262 -2.20 -1.31 10.50
CA PRO A 262 -1.68 -2.64 10.20
C PRO A 262 -2.40 -3.71 11.01
N PRO A 263 -2.81 -4.84 10.39
CA PRO A 263 -3.60 -5.85 11.08
C PRO A 263 -2.78 -6.52 12.19
N THR A 264 -3.39 -6.68 13.37
CA THR A 264 -2.81 -7.44 14.47
C THR A 264 -2.97 -8.94 14.27
N GLU A 265 -4.03 -9.35 13.57
CA GLU A 265 -4.35 -10.75 13.32
C GLU A 265 -5.00 -10.97 11.96
N THR A 266 -4.60 -12.06 11.30
CA THR A 266 -5.30 -12.66 10.16
C THR A 266 -5.91 -13.98 10.59
N VAL A 267 -7.23 -14.11 10.47
CA VAL A 267 -7.97 -15.32 10.83
C VAL A 267 -8.37 -16.07 9.57
N TRP A 268 -7.88 -17.29 9.42
CA TRP A 268 -8.21 -18.16 8.29
C TRP A 268 -9.50 -18.90 8.57
N THR A 269 -10.45 -18.89 7.62
CA THR A 269 -11.79 -19.48 7.81
C THR A 269 -11.77 -21.00 7.80
N VAL A 270 -10.76 -21.61 7.20
CA VAL A 270 -10.54 -23.06 7.25
C VAL A 270 -9.64 -23.36 8.43
N THR A 271 -10.18 -24.06 9.42
CA THR A 271 -9.50 -24.39 10.70
C THR A 271 -8.19 -25.15 10.46
N GLY A 272 -7.13 -24.70 11.13
CA GLY A 272 -5.80 -25.32 11.10
C GLY A 272 -4.91 -24.82 9.96
N ASP A 273 -5.43 -24.06 9.04
CA ASP A 273 -4.69 -23.59 7.88
C ASP A 273 -4.23 -22.14 8.06
N ARG A 274 -2.98 -21.97 8.48
CA ARG A 274 -2.30 -20.67 8.47
C ARG A 274 -1.47 -20.56 7.22
N CYS A 275 -1.67 -19.49 6.47
CA CYS A 275 -0.77 -19.13 5.40
C CYS A 275 0.55 -18.63 5.99
N THR A 276 1.66 -19.20 5.53
CA THR A 276 2.99 -18.72 5.86
C THR A 276 3.68 -18.26 4.58
N TRP A 277 4.46 -17.23 4.70
CA TRP A 277 5.20 -16.63 3.59
C TRP A 277 6.69 -16.90 3.76
N ALA A 278 7.36 -17.25 2.68
CA ALA A 278 8.79 -17.44 2.64
C ALA A 278 9.38 -16.79 1.38
N PRO A 279 10.65 -16.35 1.40
CA PRO A 279 11.32 -15.91 0.19
C PRO A 279 11.25 -16.99 -0.89
N ALA A 280 10.95 -16.60 -2.13
CA ALA A 280 11.10 -17.46 -3.27
C ALA A 280 12.59 -17.83 -3.40
N GLY A 281 12.90 -19.12 -3.53
CA GLY A 281 14.26 -19.66 -3.60
C GLY A 281 14.96 -19.32 -4.91
#